data_155179d08c43ac85dcd47948bda4bd6d
#
_entry.id   155179d08c43ac85dcd47948bda4bd6d
#
_cell.length_a   1.000
_cell.length_b   1.000
_cell.length_c   1.000
_cell.angle_alpha   90.00
_cell.angle_beta   90.00
_cell.angle_gamma   90.00
#
_symmetry.space_group_name_H-M   'P 1'
#
loop_
_entity.id
_entity.type
_entity.pdbx_description
1 polymer ?
#
loop_
_entity_poly.entity_id
_entity_poly.type
_entity_poly.pdbx_seq_one_letter_code
_entity_poly.pdbx_strand_id
1 'polypeptide(L)'
;MLITNLNLTNYRSYSTLDLPLASGISIFVGKNGEGKTNIAESILYLTFLSSHRASGNTPLIKLGNQSAYIRAKVQYPEREILVELEINGEKANRAKVNQNQVRSQKEIFGIVQTIYFSPEDLDIVRGDPSERRRFIDQLLTLRSPRVAGIITDYDRAVKQRNSLLKTRANPDSLSAWDTQVADFGGQLISLRLNALSQLTPLFNQIYKEISNVKPAEIIYKSSLDGISEDDQLNSQKIMEKLISNRAAELERGLTLTGPHRDDLLLMLGDHQVKGYASHGESWS
;
A
#
# COMPACT_ATOMS: atom_id res chain seq x y z
N MET A 1 10.12 17.99 -5.94
CA MET A 1 8.66 18.13 -5.83
C MET A 1 8.33 18.81 -4.50
N LEU A 2 7.43 19.78 -4.48
CA LEU A 2 6.98 20.50 -3.28
C LEU A 2 5.47 20.77 -3.41
N ILE A 3 4.69 20.54 -2.36
CA ILE A 3 3.31 21.00 -2.30
C ILE A 3 3.35 22.46 -1.82
N THR A 4 2.88 23.38 -2.65
CA THR A 4 2.87 24.82 -2.37
C THR A 4 1.54 25.31 -1.81
N ASN A 5 0.45 24.58 -2.06
CA ASN A 5 -0.86 24.87 -1.49
C ASN A 5 -1.67 23.57 -1.35
N LEU A 6 -2.36 23.44 -0.24
CA LEU A 6 -3.33 22.36 0.06
C LEU A 6 -4.68 22.98 0.38
N ASN A 7 -5.71 22.59 -0.37
CA ASN A 7 -7.08 23.00 -0.11
C ASN A 7 -7.93 21.77 0.19
N LEU A 8 -8.67 21.83 1.30
CA LEU A 8 -9.61 20.78 1.73
C LEU A 8 -11.01 21.37 1.76
N THR A 9 -12.00 20.62 1.28
CA THR A 9 -13.41 20.97 1.38
C THR A 9 -14.19 19.74 1.86
N ASN A 10 -14.94 19.89 2.93
CA ASN A 10 -15.74 18.83 3.57
C ASN A 10 -14.92 17.56 3.89
N TYR A 11 -13.65 17.73 4.21
CA TYR A 11 -12.74 16.61 4.51
C TYR A 11 -12.57 16.45 6.02
N ARG A 12 -12.92 15.28 6.56
CA ARG A 12 -12.84 15.00 8.00
C ARG A 12 -13.51 16.08 8.83
N SER A 13 -12.73 16.80 9.67
CA SER A 13 -13.21 17.90 10.50
C SER A 13 -13.35 19.23 9.76
N TYR A 14 -12.72 19.37 8.59
CA TYR A 14 -12.67 20.63 7.85
C TYR A 14 -13.90 20.85 6.98
N SER A 15 -14.59 21.97 7.14
CA SER A 15 -15.55 22.45 6.13
C SER A 15 -14.79 23.02 4.94
N THR A 16 -13.85 23.89 5.22
CA THR A 16 -12.89 24.46 4.27
C THR A 16 -11.57 24.68 4.97
N LEU A 17 -10.47 24.41 4.26
CA LEU A 17 -9.11 24.78 4.64
C LEU A 17 -8.41 25.24 3.38
N ASP A 18 -7.74 26.38 3.44
CA ASP A 18 -6.78 26.81 2.42
C ASP A 18 -5.43 27.04 3.11
N LEU A 19 -4.45 26.22 2.75
CA LEU A 19 -3.18 26.13 3.45
C LEU A 19 -2.02 26.34 2.46
N PRO A 20 -1.46 27.55 2.42
CA PRO A 20 -0.19 27.77 1.71
C PRO A 20 0.95 27.07 2.48
N LEU A 21 1.80 26.38 1.76
CA LEU A 21 2.97 25.67 2.28
C LEU A 21 4.25 26.24 1.66
N ALA A 22 5.23 26.52 2.50
CA ALA A 22 6.56 26.93 2.05
C ALA A 22 7.51 25.72 1.96
N SER A 23 8.65 25.91 1.29
CA SER A 23 9.74 24.93 1.34
C SER A 23 10.33 24.86 2.75
N GLY A 24 10.76 23.65 3.16
CA GLY A 24 11.35 23.42 4.48
C GLY A 24 10.36 22.78 5.45
N ILE A 25 10.53 23.06 6.73
CA ILE A 25 9.75 22.43 7.82
C ILE A 25 8.49 23.24 8.09
N SER A 26 7.34 22.57 8.05
CA SER A 26 6.05 23.12 8.52
C SER A 26 5.61 22.44 9.79
N ILE A 27 5.33 23.20 10.85
CA ILE A 27 4.91 22.69 12.14
C ILE A 27 3.45 23.05 12.39
N PHE A 28 2.59 22.06 12.61
CA PHE A 28 1.18 22.25 12.94
C PHE A 28 0.95 22.11 14.43
N VAL A 29 0.57 23.20 15.08
CA VAL A 29 0.33 23.29 16.53
C VAL A 29 -1.15 23.51 16.81
N GLY A 30 -1.67 22.91 17.86
CA GLY A 30 -3.07 23.05 18.30
C GLY A 30 -3.48 21.93 19.24
N LYS A 31 -4.69 22.00 19.78
CA LYS A 31 -5.24 20.99 20.69
C LYS A 31 -5.51 19.66 19.99
N ASN A 32 -5.61 18.59 20.75
CA ASN A 32 -5.99 17.28 20.22
C ASN A 32 -7.43 17.35 19.65
N GLY A 33 -7.64 16.70 18.50
CA GLY A 33 -8.94 16.73 17.82
C GLY A 33 -9.14 17.88 16.83
N GLU A 34 -8.27 18.89 16.77
CA GLU A 34 -8.40 20.03 15.85
C GLU A 34 -8.07 19.72 14.38
N GLY A 35 -7.71 18.48 14.08
CA GLY A 35 -7.54 18.05 12.68
C GLY A 35 -6.11 18.08 12.14
N LYS A 36 -5.07 18.33 12.94
CA LYS A 36 -3.67 18.35 12.49
C LYS A 36 -3.28 17.11 11.69
N THR A 37 -3.63 15.94 12.20
CA THR A 37 -3.36 14.66 11.52
C THR A 37 -4.18 14.51 10.23
N ASN A 38 -5.36 15.15 10.13
CA ASN A 38 -6.17 15.10 8.92
C ASN A 38 -5.52 15.84 7.75
N ILE A 39 -4.69 16.86 8.02
CA ILE A 39 -3.88 17.54 7.01
C ILE A 39 -2.86 16.56 6.41
N ALA A 40 -2.07 15.91 7.27
CA ALA A 40 -1.09 14.91 6.83
C ALA A 40 -1.76 13.73 6.10
N GLU A 41 -2.88 13.24 6.63
CA GLU A 41 -3.68 12.17 6.00
C GLU A 41 -4.17 12.57 4.59
N SER A 42 -4.58 13.82 4.37
CA SER A 42 -5.04 14.27 3.06
C SER A 42 -3.92 14.27 2.01
N ILE A 43 -2.69 14.63 2.40
CA ILE A 43 -1.51 14.57 1.54
C ILE A 43 -1.18 13.10 1.21
N LEU A 44 -1.22 12.23 2.22
CA LEU A 44 -0.99 10.80 2.04
C LEU A 44 -2.05 10.16 1.13
N TYR A 45 -3.30 10.61 1.26
CA TYR A 45 -4.38 10.13 0.41
C TYR A 45 -4.17 10.48 -1.07
N LEU A 46 -3.58 11.63 -1.40
CA LEU A 46 -3.20 11.97 -2.79
C LEU A 46 -2.09 11.05 -3.32
N THR A 47 -1.27 10.47 -2.44
CA THR A 47 -0.20 9.56 -2.83
C THR A 47 -0.70 8.14 -3.08
N PHE A 48 -1.55 7.60 -2.19
CA PHE A 48 -1.94 6.18 -2.20
C PHE A 48 -3.41 5.94 -2.57
N LEU A 49 -4.22 6.99 -2.70
CA LEU A 49 -5.68 6.94 -2.95
C LEU A 49 -6.43 6.08 -1.92
N SER A 50 -5.86 5.95 -0.74
CA SER A 50 -6.40 5.21 0.40
C SER A 50 -5.98 5.86 1.71
N SER A 51 -6.78 5.70 2.75
CA SER A 51 -6.41 6.12 4.11
C SER A 51 -5.88 4.92 4.89
N HIS A 52 -4.85 5.13 5.69
CA HIS A 52 -4.36 4.15 6.67
C HIS A 52 -5.23 4.10 7.94
N ARG A 53 -6.09 5.11 8.15
CA ARG A 53 -6.93 5.26 9.34
C ARG A 53 -8.41 4.93 9.12
N ALA A 54 -8.83 4.71 7.87
CA ALA A 54 -10.22 4.48 7.52
C ALA A 54 -10.37 3.41 6.47
N SER A 55 -11.26 2.46 6.71
CA SER A 55 -11.73 1.52 5.70
C SER A 55 -12.87 2.17 4.91
N GLY A 56 -12.58 2.59 3.67
CA GLY A 56 -13.55 3.21 2.78
C GLY A 56 -13.60 4.75 2.86
N ASN A 57 -14.48 5.35 2.06
CA ASN A 57 -14.51 6.79 1.83
C ASN A 57 -15.34 7.56 2.84
N THR A 58 -16.43 6.96 3.35
CA THR A 58 -17.40 7.64 4.21
C THR A 58 -16.77 8.34 5.42
N PRO A 59 -15.81 7.73 6.16
CA PRO A 59 -15.17 8.40 7.29
C PRO A 59 -14.28 9.60 6.91
N LEU A 60 -13.92 9.75 5.63
CA LEU A 60 -13.12 10.88 5.14
C LEU A 60 -13.98 12.09 4.81
N ILE A 61 -15.28 11.89 4.65
CA ILE A 61 -16.24 12.93 4.30
C ILE A 61 -16.81 13.52 5.59
N LYS A 62 -16.85 14.84 5.66
CA LYS A 62 -17.45 15.54 6.81
C LYS A 62 -18.92 15.18 6.96
N LEU A 63 -19.33 14.89 8.18
CA LEU A 63 -20.71 14.52 8.52
C LEU A 63 -21.71 15.51 7.90
N GLY A 64 -22.77 15.00 7.28
CA GLY A 64 -23.80 15.79 6.60
C GLY A 64 -23.48 16.14 5.13
N ASN A 65 -22.33 15.70 4.60
CA ASN A 65 -21.97 15.94 3.21
C ASN A 65 -21.88 14.62 2.41
N GLN A 66 -22.03 14.71 1.09
CA GLN A 66 -21.97 13.55 0.19
C GLN A 66 -20.56 13.30 -0.37
N SER A 67 -19.73 14.32 -0.40
CA SER A 67 -18.38 14.25 -0.93
C SER A 67 -17.42 15.19 -0.20
N ALA A 68 -16.15 14.85 -0.25
CA ALA A 68 -15.03 15.67 0.19
C ALA A 68 -14.09 15.94 -0.99
N TYR A 69 -13.34 17.04 -0.90
CA TYR A 69 -12.39 17.43 -1.94
C TYR A 69 -11.03 17.69 -1.32
N ILE A 70 -10.01 17.15 -1.97
CA ILE A 70 -8.60 17.45 -1.70
C ILE A 70 -8.02 18.06 -2.97
N ARG A 71 -7.43 19.23 -2.88
CA ARG A 71 -6.74 19.91 -3.98
C ARG A 71 -5.33 20.25 -3.53
N ALA A 72 -4.36 19.98 -4.37
CA ALA A 72 -2.97 20.32 -4.09
C ALA A 72 -2.30 20.96 -5.33
N LYS A 73 -1.59 22.07 -5.12
CA LYS A 73 -0.65 22.60 -6.09
C LYS A 73 0.72 21.98 -5.82
N VAL A 74 1.24 21.31 -6.81
CA VAL A 74 2.48 20.54 -6.74
C VAL A 74 3.50 21.18 -7.67
N GLN A 75 4.53 21.77 -7.09
CA GLN A 75 5.62 22.41 -7.81
C GLN A 75 6.75 21.42 -8.08
N TYR A 76 7.08 21.26 -9.34
CA TYR A 76 8.30 20.61 -9.82
C TYR A 76 9.29 21.69 -10.32
N PRO A 77 10.58 21.35 -10.57
CA PRO A 77 11.55 22.35 -11.05
C PRO A 77 11.08 23.14 -12.27
N GLU A 78 10.40 22.49 -13.21
CA GLU A 78 10.04 23.08 -14.51
C GLU A 78 8.53 23.27 -14.70
N ARG A 79 7.68 22.83 -13.78
CA ARG A 79 6.21 22.88 -13.94
C ARG A 79 5.48 22.87 -12.62
N GLU A 80 4.30 23.48 -12.60
CA GLU A 80 3.30 23.33 -11.54
C GLU A 80 2.17 22.41 -12.03
N ILE A 81 1.70 21.53 -11.17
CA ILE A 81 0.56 20.64 -11.43
C ILE A 81 -0.49 20.88 -10.35
N LEU A 82 -1.73 21.15 -10.75
CA LEU A 82 -2.89 21.15 -9.86
C LEU A 82 -3.51 19.76 -9.89
N VAL A 83 -3.53 19.08 -8.73
CA VAL A 83 -4.25 17.82 -8.54
C VAL A 83 -5.50 18.09 -7.73
N GLU A 84 -6.64 17.60 -8.20
CA GLU A 84 -7.92 17.70 -7.51
C GLU A 84 -8.53 16.30 -7.42
N LEU A 85 -8.93 15.92 -6.22
CA LEU A 85 -9.57 14.64 -5.95
C LEU A 85 -10.90 14.86 -5.24
N GLU A 86 -11.97 14.31 -5.80
CA GLU A 86 -13.30 14.22 -5.22
C GLU A 86 -13.48 12.83 -4.62
N ILE A 87 -13.68 12.76 -3.32
CA ILE A 87 -13.94 11.53 -2.56
C ILE A 87 -15.45 11.43 -2.36
N ASN A 88 -16.05 10.36 -2.86
CA ASN A 88 -17.49 10.11 -2.76
C ASN A 88 -17.78 8.95 -1.81
N GLY A 89 -18.87 9.06 -1.05
CA GLY A 89 -19.31 8.02 -0.11
C GLY A 89 -19.91 6.80 -0.81
N GLU A 90 -20.67 7.03 -1.88
CA GLU A 90 -21.46 6.00 -2.58
C GLU A 90 -21.02 5.74 -4.01
N LYS A 91 -20.35 6.70 -4.64
CA LYS A 91 -19.95 6.64 -6.05
C LYS A 91 -18.43 6.48 -6.15
N ALA A 92 -17.97 6.15 -7.35
CA ALA A 92 -16.53 6.17 -7.65
C ALA A 92 -15.95 7.59 -7.47
N ASN A 93 -14.76 7.65 -6.89
CA ASN A 93 -14.00 8.89 -6.77
C ASN A 93 -13.66 9.44 -8.15
N ARG A 94 -13.53 10.76 -8.24
CA ARG A 94 -13.13 11.47 -9.46
C ARG A 94 -11.87 12.27 -9.22
N ALA A 95 -11.03 12.37 -10.23
CA ALA A 95 -9.83 13.19 -10.16
C ALA A 95 -9.70 14.09 -11.39
N LYS A 96 -8.99 15.22 -11.17
CA LYS A 96 -8.58 16.14 -12.24
C LYS A 96 -7.11 16.46 -12.09
N VAL A 97 -6.47 16.68 -13.23
CA VAL A 97 -5.09 17.17 -13.31
C VAL A 97 -5.12 18.42 -14.20
N ASN A 98 -4.68 19.55 -13.68
CA ASN A 98 -4.73 20.85 -14.35
C ASN A 98 -6.14 21.15 -14.90
N GLN A 99 -7.16 20.96 -14.05
CA GLN A 99 -8.60 21.15 -14.34
C GLN A 99 -9.21 20.12 -15.34
N ASN A 100 -8.39 19.29 -15.98
CA ASN A 100 -8.86 18.26 -16.90
C ASN A 100 -9.22 16.98 -16.13
N GLN A 101 -10.43 16.48 -16.34
CA GLN A 101 -10.84 15.23 -15.72
C GLN A 101 -10.06 14.06 -16.31
N VAL A 102 -9.50 13.22 -15.44
CA VAL A 102 -8.84 11.98 -15.83
C VAL A 102 -9.85 10.82 -15.90
N ARG A 103 -9.54 9.79 -16.68
CA ARG A 103 -10.44 8.62 -16.85
C ARG A 103 -10.55 7.78 -15.57
N SER A 104 -9.46 7.73 -14.81
CA SER A 104 -9.39 7.01 -13.54
C SER A 104 -8.61 7.81 -12.53
N GLN A 105 -9.04 7.80 -11.25
CA GLN A 105 -8.26 8.40 -10.17
C GLN A 105 -6.81 7.84 -10.08
N LYS A 106 -6.57 6.63 -10.59
CA LYS A 106 -5.23 6.03 -10.61
C LYS A 106 -4.23 6.79 -11.48
N GLU A 107 -4.69 7.63 -12.40
CA GLU A 107 -3.81 8.45 -13.25
C GLU A 107 -3.07 9.54 -12.46
N ILE A 108 -3.51 9.86 -11.23
CA ILE A 108 -2.78 10.79 -10.35
C ILE A 108 -1.65 10.11 -9.55
N PHE A 109 -1.52 8.78 -9.59
CA PHE A 109 -0.39 8.10 -8.94
C PHE A 109 0.95 8.64 -9.45
N GLY A 110 1.86 8.89 -8.50
CA GLY A 110 3.19 9.41 -8.79
C GLY A 110 3.27 10.93 -8.98
N ILE A 111 2.14 11.66 -9.06
CA ILE A 111 2.15 13.14 -9.05
C ILE A 111 2.52 13.67 -7.67
N VAL A 112 1.97 13.07 -6.61
CA VAL A 112 2.38 13.36 -5.23
C VAL A 112 3.11 12.13 -4.71
N GLN A 113 4.35 12.32 -4.25
CA GLN A 113 5.15 11.27 -3.64
C GLN A 113 5.50 11.70 -2.22
N THR A 114 5.02 10.97 -1.24
CA THR A 114 5.25 11.28 0.18
C THR A 114 5.83 10.08 0.90
N ILE A 115 6.69 10.37 1.86
CA ILE A 115 7.06 9.43 2.92
C ILE A 115 6.32 9.88 4.17
N TYR A 116 5.63 8.97 4.81
CA TYR A 116 4.84 9.21 6.01
C TYR A 116 5.38 8.35 7.13
N PHE A 117 5.48 8.93 8.31
CA PHE A 117 5.82 8.22 9.53
C PHE A 117 4.82 8.56 10.63
N SER A 118 4.30 7.56 11.31
CA SER A 118 3.28 7.70 12.35
C SER A 118 3.43 6.61 13.42
N PRO A 119 2.80 6.78 14.59
CA PRO A 119 2.77 5.73 15.61
C PRO A 119 2.17 4.42 15.12
N GLU A 120 1.28 4.45 14.14
CA GLU A 120 0.67 3.27 13.50
C GLU A 120 1.69 2.43 12.72
N ASP A 121 2.84 3.00 12.32
CA ASP A 121 3.90 2.26 11.63
C ASP A 121 4.56 1.20 12.51
N LEU A 122 4.39 1.27 13.83
CA LEU A 122 4.72 0.15 14.72
C LEU A 122 4.00 -1.15 14.36
N ASP A 123 2.88 -1.07 13.67
CA ASP A 123 2.15 -2.25 13.18
C ASP A 123 2.93 -2.99 12.08
N ILE A 124 3.87 -2.35 11.39
CA ILE A 124 4.82 -3.04 10.49
C ILE A 124 5.65 -4.03 11.30
N VAL A 125 6.07 -3.65 12.50
CA VAL A 125 6.91 -4.46 13.36
C VAL A 125 6.09 -5.48 14.16
N ARG A 126 5.00 -5.04 14.80
CA ARG A 126 4.23 -5.82 15.79
C ARG A 126 2.93 -6.40 15.24
N GLY A 127 2.41 -5.80 14.20
CA GLY A 127 1.13 -6.17 13.61
C GLY A 127 1.16 -7.45 12.78
N ASP A 128 0.11 -7.63 11.98
CA ASP A 128 -0.06 -8.81 11.15
C ASP A 128 0.76 -8.72 9.83
N PRO A 129 0.98 -9.85 9.16
CA PRO A 129 1.63 -9.89 7.84
C PRO A 129 1.01 -8.96 6.81
N SER A 130 -0.29 -8.64 6.93
CA SER A 130 -0.99 -7.68 6.06
C SER A 130 -0.37 -6.29 6.08
N GLU A 131 0.11 -5.80 7.24
CA GLU A 131 0.73 -4.48 7.37
C GLU A 131 2.08 -4.44 6.66
N ARG A 132 2.88 -5.48 6.81
CA ARG A 132 4.18 -5.61 6.13
C ARG A 132 4.03 -5.76 4.62
N ARG A 133 3.03 -6.54 4.15
CA ARG A 133 2.71 -6.60 2.72
C ARG A 133 2.25 -5.24 2.20
N ARG A 134 1.39 -4.54 2.93
CA ARG A 134 0.95 -3.19 2.56
C ARG A 134 2.14 -2.23 2.42
N PHE A 135 3.09 -2.28 3.35
CA PHE A 135 4.29 -1.45 3.31
C PHE A 135 5.10 -1.67 2.02
N ILE A 136 5.45 -2.93 1.69
CA ILE A 136 6.23 -3.22 0.49
C ILE A 136 5.47 -2.87 -0.79
N ASP A 137 4.16 -3.10 -0.84
CA ASP A 137 3.32 -2.78 -1.99
C ASP A 137 3.16 -1.27 -2.19
N GLN A 138 3.09 -0.49 -1.13
CA GLN A 138 3.13 0.97 -1.18
C GLN A 138 4.48 1.48 -1.69
N LEU A 139 5.59 0.93 -1.20
CA LEU A 139 6.93 1.25 -1.69
C LEU A 139 7.07 0.97 -3.19
N LEU A 140 6.59 -0.17 -3.65
CA LEU A 140 6.57 -0.53 -5.07
C LEU A 140 5.75 0.46 -5.90
N THR A 141 4.56 0.85 -5.41
CA THR A 141 3.68 1.82 -6.07
C THR A 141 4.32 3.21 -6.16
N LEU A 142 5.04 3.64 -5.12
CA LEU A 142 5.80 4.90 -5.13
C LEU A 142 6.92 4.90 -6.18
N ARG A 143 7.61 3.77 -6.32
CA ARG A 143 8.69 3.62 -7.32
C ARG A 143 8.17 3.51 -8.75
N SER A 144 7.05 2.82 -8.94
CA SER A 144 6.44 2.62 -10.23
C SER A 144 4.91 2.56 -10.13
N PRO A 145 4.19 3.63 -10.50
CA PRO A 145 2.73 3.67 -10.44
C PRO A 145 2.02 2.54 -11.18
N ARG A 146 2.68 1.93 -12.20
CA ARG A 146 2.14 0.77 -12.94
C ARG A 146 1.93 -0.45 -12.03
N VAL A 147 2.72 -0.60 -10.98
CA VAL A 147 2.62 -1.73 -10.04
C VAL A 147 1.29 -1.72 -9.29
N ALA A 148 0.69 -0.55 -9.05
CA ALA A 148 -0.67 -0.46 -8.49
C ALA A 148 -1.72 -1.19 -9.34
N GLY A 149 -1.52 -1.26 -10.66
CA GLY A 149 -2.35 -2.07 -11.57
C GLY A 149 -2.20 -3.56 -11.28
N ILE A 150 -0.97 -4.05 -11.23
CA ILE A 150 -0.64 -5.47 -10.97
C ILE A 150 -1.23 -5.91 -9.61
N ILE A 151 -1.03 -5.12 -8.54
CA ILE A 151 -1.58 -5.41 -7.22
C ILE A 151 -3.11 -5.49 -7.27
N THR A 152 -3.76 -4.52 -7.92
CA THR A 152 -5.23 -4.49 -8.05
C THR A 152 -5.76 -5.69 -8.82
N ASP A 153 -5.10 -6.07 -9.91
CA ASP A 153 -5.52 -7.19 -10.76
C ASP A 153 -5.29 -8.52 -10.05
N TYR A 154 -4.19 -8.65 -9.30
CA TYR A 154 -3.94 -9.80 -8.43
C TYR A 154 -5.02 -9.94 -7.34
N ASP A 155 -5.31 -8.89 -6.60
CA ASP A 155 -6.33 -8.90 -5.54
C ASP A 155 -7.72 -9.24 -6.10
N ARG A 156 -8.04 -8.70 -7.28
CA ARG A 156 -9.29 -9.04 -7.99
C ARG A 156 -9.32 -10.52 -8.39
N ALA A 157 -8.23 -11.04 -8.95
CA ALA A 157 -8.14 -12.45 -9.34
C ALA A 157 -8.32 -13.38 -8.14
N VAL A 158 -7.64 -13.12 -7.02
CA VAL A 158 -7.79 -13.89 -5.78
C VAL A 158 -9.22 -13.81 -5.24
N LYS A 159 -9.84 -12.63 -5.23
CA LYS A 159 -11.22 -12.42 -4.75
C LYS A 159 -12.23 -13.20 -5.61
N GLN A 160 -12.13 -13.15 -6.92
CA GLN A 160 -13.01 -13.87 -7.84
C GLN A 160 -12.81 -15.38 -7.70
N ARG A 161 -11.56 -15.83 -7.66
CA ARG A 161 -11.23 -17.24 -7.43
C ARG A 161 -11.81 -17.75 -6.10
N ASN A 162 -11.68 -17.00 -5.01
CA ASN A 162 -12.25 -17.35 -3.71
C ASN A 162 -13.79 -17.44 -3.75
N SER A 163 -14.45 -16.58 -4.53
CA SER A 163 -15.90 -16.65 -4.75
C SER A 163 -16.30 -17.97 -5.42
N LEU A 164 -15.55 -18.38 -6.44
CA LEU A 164 -15.80 -19.65 -7.15
C LEU A 164 -15.51 -20.88 -6.26
N LEU A 165 -14.46 -20.84 -5.46
CA LEU A 165 -14.15 -21.89 -4.49
C LEU A 165 -15.30 -22.10 -3.49
N LYS A 166 -15.88 -21.02 -2.96
CA LYS A 166 -17.02 -21.05 -2.03
C LYS A 166 -18.28 -21.65 -2.65
N THR A 167 -18.53 -21.34 -3.92
CA THR A 167 -19.72 -21.84 -4.64
C THR A 167 -19.50 -23.21 -5.29
N ARG A 168 -18.30 -23.81 -5.16
CA ARG A 168 -17.90 -25.04 -5.83
C ARG A 168 -18.20 -25.01 -7.33
N ALA A 169 -17.86 -23.88 -7.97
CA ALA A 169 -18.11 -23.67 -9.39
C ALA A 169 -17.36 -24.66 -10.28
N ASN A 170 -17.73 -24.70 -11.56
CA ASN A 170 -17.12 -25.56 -12.57
C ASN A 170 -15.58 -25.40 -12.59
N PRO A 171 -14.82 -26.51 -12.67
CA PRO A 171 -13.37 -26.52 -12.78
C PRO A 171 -12.81 -25.60 -13.87
N ASP A 172 -13.45 -25.48 -15.03
CA ASP A 172 -13.00 -24.63 -16.14
C ASP A 172 -13.03 -23.14 -15.76
N SER A 173 -14.07 -22.69 -15.06
CA SER A 173 -14.16 -21.32 -14.57
C SER A 173 -13.07 -21.02 -13.54
N LEU A 174 -12.68 -22.00 -12.73
CA LEU A 174 -11.63 -21.87 -11.74
C LEU A 174 -10.25 -21.81 -12.42
N SER A 175 -10.03 -22.60 -13.48
CA SER A 175 -8.78 -22.63 -14.24
C SER A 175 -8.41 -21.29 -14.85
N ALA A 176 -9.39 -20.55 -15.37
CA ALA A 176 -9.15 -19.20 -15.92
C ALA A 176 -8.63 -18.23 -14.84
N TRP A 177 -9.15 -18.31 -13.61
CA TRP A 177 -8.67 -17.48 -12.51
C TRP A 177 -7.36 -17.99 -11.91
N ASP A 178 -7.08 -19.30 -11.98
CA ASP A 178 -5.76 -19.85 -11.60
C ASP A 178 -4.65 -19.22 -12.43
N THR A 179 -4.85 -19.10 -13.74
CA THR A 179 -3.89 -18.46 -14.65
C THR A 179 -3.66 -17.02 -14.24
N GLN A 180 -4.71 -16.24 -14.00
CA GLN A 180 -4.55 -14.84 -13.59
C GLN A 180 -3.87 -14.69 -12.22
N VAL A 181 -4.23 -15.55 -11.23
CA VAL A 181 -3.57 -15.56 -9.91
C VAL A 181 -2.09 -15.93 -10.04
N ALA A 182 -1.76 -16.89 -10.91
CA ALA A 182 -0.38 -17.29 -11.14
C ALA A 182 0.43 -16.17 -11.82
N ASP A 183 -0.08 -15.59 -12.89
CA ASP A 183 0.63 -14.59 -13.68
C ASP A 183 0.85 -13.28 -12.90
N PHE A 184 -0.19 -12.70 -12.32
CA PHE A 184 -0.04 -11.48 -11.51
C PHE A 184 0.70 -11.77 -10.20
N GLY A 185 0.51 -12.96 -9.62
CA GLY A 185 1.21 -13.36 -8.41
C GLY A 185 2.70 -13.53 -8.62
N GLY A 186 3.11 -14.15 -9.72
CA GLY A 186 4.52 -14.30 -10.11
C GLY A 186 5.20 -12.95 -10.27
N GLN A 187 4.58 -12.03 -11.04
CA GLN A 187 5.06 -10.66 -11.19
C GLN A 187 5.20 -9.93 -9.84
N LEU A 188 4.20 -10.05 -8.96
CA LEU A 188 4.23 -9.37 -7.67
C LEU A 188 5.34 -9.89 -6.75
N ILE A 189 5.59 -11.21 -6.72
CA ILE A 189 6.70 -11.80 -5.96
C ILE A 189 8.04 -11.27 -6.48
N SER A 190 8.26 -11.31 -7.78
CA SER A 190 9.51 -10.82 -8.40
C SER A 190 9.76 -9.35 -8.10
N LEU A 191 8.71 -8.51 -8.19
CA LEU A 191 8.80 -7.08 -7.86
C LEU A 191 9.15 -6.85 -6.38
N ARG A 192 8.55 -7.62 -5.46
CA ARG A 192 8.85 -7.53 -4.02
C ARG A 192 10.27 -7.96 -3.72
N LEU A 193 10.74 -9.07 -4.29
CA LEU A 193 12.13 -9.54 -4.12
C LEU A 193 13.13 -8.51 -4.64
N ASN A 194 12.91 -7.96 -5.85
CA ASN A 194 13.75 -6.91 -6.40
C ASN A 194 13.75 -5.63 -5.54
N ALA A 195 12.61 -5.23 -5.00
CA ALA A 195 12.57 -4.08 -4.09
C ALA A 195 13.34 -4.35 -2.79
N LEU A 196 13.22 -5.55 -2.23
CA LEU A 196 13.92 -5.92 -1.00
C LEU A 196 15.42 -6.05 -1.21
N SER A 197 15.88 -6.58 -2.34
CA SER A 197 17.32 -6.66 -2.66
C SER A 197 17.98 -5.27 -2.71
N GLN A 198 17.23 -4.24 -3.07
CA GLN A 198 17.70 -2.85 -3.10
C GLN A 198 17.49 -2.12 -1.75
N LEU A 199 16.42 -2.43 -1.02
CA LEU A 199 16.10 -1.79 0.26
C LEU A 199 17.01 -2.29 1.38
N THR A 200 17.28 -3.59 1.44
CA THR A 200 18.00 -4.22 2.57
C THR A 200 19.40 -3.62 2.82
N PRO A 201 20.23 -3.35 1.81
CA PRO A 201 21.53 -2.70 2.06
C PRO A 201 21.39 -1.29 2.66
N LEU A 202 20.42 -0.49 2.17
CA LEU A 202 20.16 0.86 2.67
C LEU A 202 19.61 0.82 4.10
N PHE A 203 18.69 -0.09 4.36
CA PHE A 203 18.14 -0.31 5.69
C PHE A 203 19.25 -0.70 6.69
N ASN A 204 20.11 -1.65 6.34
CA ASN A 204 21.21 -2.08 7.20
C ASN A 204 22.21 -0.96 7.47
N GLN A 205 22.50 -0.13 6.48
CA GLN A 205 23.37 1.03 6.67
C GLN A 205 22.77 2.01 7.67
N ILE A 206 21.52 2.43 7.47
CA ILE A 206 20.85 3.40 8.35
C ILE A 206 20.66 2.82 9.75
N TYR A 207 20.28 1.54 9.87
CA TYR A 207 20.10 0.90 11.16
C TYR A 207 21.39 0.86 11.97
N LYS A 208 22.54 0.64 11.33
CA LYS A 208 23.86 0.73 11.97
C LYS A 208 24.16 2.10 12.58
N GLU A 209 23.68 3.17 11.97
CA GLU A 209 23.86 4.54 12.48
C GLU A 209 23.01 4.79 13.74
N ILE A 210 21.84 4.13 13.84
CA ILE A 210 20.89 4.27 14.94
C ILE A 210 21.28 3.32 16.10
N SER A 211 21.66 2.08 15.76
CA SER A 211 21.92 1.02 16.74
C SER A 211 23.08 0.12 16.27
N ASN A 212 24.19 0.15 17.03
CA ASN A 212 25.36 -0.67 16.75
C ASN A 212 25.35 -2.04 17.47
N VAL A 213 24.22 -2.45 18.07
CA VAL A 213 24.21 -3.61 19.00
C VAL A 213 23.96 -4.93 18.26
N LYS A 214 23.06 -4.94 17.29
CA LYS A 214 22.68 -6.17 16.55
C LYS A 214 22.45 -5.83 15.08
N PRO A 215 22.79 -6.72 14.13
CA PRO A 215 22.43 -6.54 12.73
C PRO A 215 20.91 -6.67 12.58
N ALA A 216 20.33 -5.83 11.74
CA ALA A 216 18.93 -5.93 11.36
C ALA A 216 18.82 -6.50 9.93
N GLU A 217 17.83 -7.35 9.69
CA GLU A 217 17.63 -7.99 8.39
C GLU A 217 16.14 -8.06 8.05
N ILE A 218 15.83 -7.96 6.76
CA ILE A 218 14.48 -8.17 6.23
C ILE A 218 14.51 -9.41 5.35
N ILE A 219 13.76 -10.45 5.72
CA ILE A 219 13.68 -11.71 4.98
C ILE A 219 12.28 -11.85 4.38
N TYR A 220 12.21 -12.09 3.07
CA TYR A 220 10.94 -12.43 2.42
C TYR A 220 10.58 -13.88 2.70
N LYS A 221 9.48 -14.09 3.40
CA LYS A 221 8.93 -15.42 3.69
C LYS A 221 7.78 -15.70 2.75
N SER A 222 8.00 -16.56 1.78
CA SER A 222 6.96 -16.98 0.82
C SER A 222 6.20 -18.21 1.29
N SER A 223 4.99 -18.35 0.77
CA SER A 223 4.19 -19.58 0.79
C SER A 223 4.69 -20.64 -0.21
N LEU A 224 5.71 -20.29 -1.00
CA LEU A 224 6.32 -21.12 -2.04
C LEU A 224 7.81 -21.29 -1.77
N ASP A 225 8.36 -22.44 -2.13
CA ASP A 225 9.78 -22.73 -2.07
C ASP A 225 10.49 -22.31 -3.37
N GLY A 226 11.75 -21.85 -3.24
CA GLY A 226 12.64 -21.58 -4.37
C GLY A 226 12.13 -20.47 -5.30
N ILE A 227 11.49 -19.45 -4.75
CA ILE A 227 11.12 -18.23 -5.49
C ILE A 227 12.37 -17.45 -5.90
N SER A 228 12.25 -16.65 -6.95
CA SER A 228 13.33 -15.83 -7.48
C SER A 228 12.80 -14.50 -8.05
N GLU A 229 13.68 -13.67 -8.60
CA GLU A 229 13.27 -12.46 -9.32
C GLU A 229 12.71 -12.75 -10.74
N ASP A 230 12.59 -14.02 -11.12
CA ASP A 230 11.98 -14.46 -12.38
C ASP A 230 10.47 -14.65 -12.19
N ASP A 231 9.67 -13.81 -12.85
CA ASP A 231 8.22 -13.81 -12.77
C ASP A 231 7.58 -15.04 -13.39
N GLN A 232 8.17 -15.59 -14.48
CA GLN A 232 7.66 -16.79 -15.13
C GLN A 232 7.86 -18.03 -14.25
N LEU A 233 9.03 -18.15 -13.62
CA LEU A 233 9.31 -19.24 -12.68
C LEU A 233 8.36 -19.18 -11.47
N ASN A 234 8.14 -18.00 -10.93
CA ASN A 234 7.21 -17.82 -9.81
C ASN A 234 5.77 -18.13 -10.22
N SER A 235 5.34 -17.72 -11.44
CA SER A 235 4.01 -18.03 -11.99
C SER A 235 3.80 -19.54 -12.10
N GLN A 236 4.78 -20.27 -12.64
CA GLN A 236 4.72 -21.74 -12.74
C GLN A 236 4.57 -22.40 -11.37
N LYS A 237 5.37 -21.96 -10.38
CA LYS A 237 5.30 -22.50 -9.01
C LYS A 237 3.94 -22.22 -8.33
N ILE A 238 3.38 -21.01 -8.54
CA ILE A 238 2.03 -20.70 -8.05
C ILE A 238 1.03 -21.66 -8.70
N MET A 239 1.06 -21.84 -10.02
CA MET A 239 0.15 -22.71 -10.74
C MET A 239 0.21 -24.15 -10.23
N GLU A 240 1.42 -24.72 -10.11
CA GLU A 240 1.63 -26.06 -9.57
C GLU A 240 1.02 -26.22 -8.16
N LYS A 241 1.23 -25.19 -7.32
CA LYS A 241 0.73 -25.22 -5.94
C LYS A 241 -0.79 -25.04 -5.87
N LEU A 242 -1.39 -24.21 -6.74
CA LEU A 242 -2.85 -24.10 -6.86
C LEU A 242 -3.50 -25.41 -7.29
N ILE A 243 -2.87 -26.15 -8.21
CA ILE A 243 -3.35 -27.45 -8.65
C ILE A 243 -3.24 -28.48 -7.50
N SER A 244 -2.08 -28.54 -6.84
CA SER A 244 -1.86 -29.51 -5.75
C SER A 244 -2.72 -29.24 -4.52
N ASN A 245 -3.03 -27.99 -4.22
CA ASN A 245 -3.84 -27.57 -3.08
C ASN A 245 -5.36 -27.56 -3.38
N ARG A 246 -5.80 -27.86 -4.59
CA ARG A 246 -7.18 -27.71 -5.07
C ARG A 246 -8.23 -28.29 -4.12
N ALA A 247 -8.03 -29.51 -3.63
CA ALA A 247 -8.97 -30.18 -2.73
C ALA A 247 -9.13 -29.42 -1.41
N ALA A 248 -8.01 -29.02 -0.79
CA ALA A 248 -8.01 -28.27 0.46
C ALA A 248 -8.59 -26.84 0.29
N GLU A 249 -8.37 -26.22 -0.87
CA GLU A 249 -8.92 -24.91 -1.18
C GLU A 249 -10.43 -24.94 -1.42
N LEU A 250 -10.95 -26.00 -2.06
CA LEU A 250 -12.39 -26.21 -2.21
C LEU A 250 -13.08 -26.47 -0.88
N GLU A 251 -12.43 -27.18 0.05
CA GLU A 251 -12.95 -27.41 1.39
C GLU A 251 -13.04 -26.10 2.18
N ARG A 252 -11.99 -25.27 2.12
CA ARG A 252 -11.88 -24.02 2.89
C ARG A 252 -12.54 -22.82 2.22
N GLY A 253 -12.82 -22.89 0.92
CA GLY A 253 -13.35 -21.80 0.12
C GLY A 253 -12.38 -20.61 -0.05
N LEU A 254 -11.06 -20.88 0.03
CA LEU A 254 -10.02 -19.85 0.05
C LEU A 254 -8.77 -20.29 -0.72
N THR A 255 -8.12 -19.37 -1.40
CA THR A 255 -6.79 -19.55 -1.99
C THR A 255 -5.74 -19.59 -0.88
N LEU A 256 -4.97 -20.69 -0.83
CA LEU A 256 -4.02 -20.96 0.25
C LEU A 256 -2.58 -20.57 -0.08
N THR A 257 -2.27 -20.26 -1.33
CA THR A 257 -0.90 -19.99 -1.81
C THR A 257 -0.85 -18.72 -2.66
N GLY A 258 0.25 -18.00 -2.56
CA GLY A 258 0.55 -16.81 -3.36
C GLY A 258 0.89 -15.59 -2.51
N PRO A 259 1.28 -14.46 -3.12
CA PRO A 259 1.83 -13.28 -2.44
C PRO A 259 0.89 -12.64 -1.39
N HIS A 260 -0.41 -12.92 -1.40
CA HIS A 260 -1.35 -12.52 -0.35
C HIS A 260 -1.19 -13.33 0.96
N ARG A 261 -0.42 -14.44 0.94
CA ARG A 261 -0.07 -15.28 2.10
C ARG A 261 1.36 -15.07 2.59
N ASP A 262 2.18 -14.39 1.80
CA ASP A 262 3.59 -14.17 2.12
C ASP A 262 3.76 -13.13 3.23
N ASP A 263 4.95 -13.08 3.82
CA ASP A 263 5.30 -12.16 4.91
C ASP A 263 6.71 -11.59 4.72
N LEU A 264 6.99 -10.49 5.42
CA LEU A 264 8.33 -9.98 5.63
C LEU A 264 8.73 -10.25 7.09
N LEU A 265 9.74 -11.07 7.29
CA LEU A 265 10.30 -11.28 8.62
C LEU A 265 11.34 -10.19 8.90
N LEU A 266 11.09 -9.42 9.95
CA LEU A 266 12.04 -8.44 10.47
C LEU A 266 12.87 -9.14 11.55
N MET A 267 14.17 -9.20 11.33
CA MET A 267 15.12 -9.88 12.21
C MET A 267 16.02 -8.86 12.90
N LEU A 268 16.39 -9.15 14.14
CA LEU A 268 17.38 -8.40 14.90
C LEU A 268 18.36 -9.41 15.55
N GLY A 269 19.54 -9.54 14.96
CA GLY A 269 20.40 -10.68 15.21
C GLY A 269 19.69 -11.99 14.85
N ASP A 270 19.71 -12.96 15.75
CA ASP A 270 19.14 -14.28 15.54
C ASP A 270 17.64 -14.38 15.85
N HIS A 271 16.98 -13.28 16.23
CA HIS A 271 15.59 -13.29 16.68
C HIS A 271 14.68 -12.45 15.79
N GLN A 272 13.44 -12.89 15.62
CA GLN A 272 12.41 -12.05 15.03
C GLN A 272 12.12 -10.84 15.94
N VAL A 273 11.95 -9.66 15.34
CA VAL A 273 11.61 -8.44 16.09
C VAL A 273 10.26 -8.61 16.79
N LYS A 274 9.27 -9.20 16.09
CA LYS A 274 7.94 -9.47 16.66
C LYS A 274 8.03 -10.45 17.83
N GLY A 275 7.67 -9.99 19.01
CA GLY A 275 7.63 -10.79 20.25
C GLY A 275 8.93 -10.80 21.06
N TYR A 276 10.05 -10.34 20.51
CA TYR A 276 11.36 -10.36 21.20
C TYR A 276 11.99 -8.97 21.40
N ALA A 277 11.71 -8.03 20.49
CA ALA A 277 12.28 -6.69 20.57
C ALA A 277 11.67 -5.87 21.72
N SER A 278 12.49 -5.10 22.37
CA SER A 278 12.07 -4.08 23.33
C SER A 278 11.25 -2.98 22.64
N HIS A 279 10.63 -2.11 23.43
CA HIS A 279 9.86 -0.99 22.87
C HIS A 279 10.77 -0.05 22.05
N GLY A 280 11.97 0.26 22.56
CA GLY A 280 12.95 1.08 21.86
C GLY A 280 13.45 0.44 20.56
N GLU A 281 13.83 -0.85 20.58
CA GLU A 281 14.24 -1.58 19.39
C GLU A 281 13.14 -1.67 18.32
N SER A 282 11.86 -1.62 18.70
CA SER A 282 10.76 -1.61 17.75
C SER A 282 10.56 -0.25 17.09
N TRP A 283 11.08 0.84 17.67
CA TRP A 283 11.02 2.20 17.14
C TRP A 283 12.23 2.57 16.29
N SER A 284 13.35 1.86 16.45
CA SER A 284 14.55 2.03 15.64
C SER A 284 14.38 1.45 14.24
#